data_09b905c094bd8d2d8922aeb26244ca89
#
_entry.id   09b905c094bd8d2d8922aeb26244ca89
#
_cell.length_a   1.000
_cell.length_b   1.000
_cell.length_c   1.000
_cell.angle_alpha   90.00
_cell.angle_beta   90.00
_cell.angle_gamma   90.00
#
_symmetry.space_group_name_H-M   'P 1'
#
loop_
_entity.id
_entity.type
_entity.pdbx_description
1 polymer ?
#
loop_
_entity_poly.entity_id
_entity_poly.type
_entity_poly.pdbx_seq_one_letter_code
_entity_poly.pdbx_strand_id
1 'polypeptide(L)'
;MKPTTQFPKQLTACRGSRRVGAPSGPRNAELRRATLIETASKLFVEKGYETTTMDEIAAGAGVAKGTLYHYFASKTELLEALRDGFEDEVMNRVKSRVESCADDDWGERLKAWIEAAADAYFEMNKLHDVIFFGAGMPLRSAMADAEITQYLAKLIGDGTRAGAWQVDDEHWTALIMFYGFRGGCDEAIIGAQCADDVLKKLYYLFLRMLGVYENKEVSGETMNEVIDPLQWP
;
A
#
# COMPACT_ATOMS: atom_id res chain seq x y z
N MET A 1 39.91 -61.88 28.76
CA MET A 1 40.66 -61.85 27.51
C MET A 1 40.13 -60.71 26.66
N LYS A 2 40.90 -59.63 26.56
CA LYS A 2 40.66 -58.53 25.60
C LYS A 2 41.65 -58.69 24.47
N PRO A 3 41.30 -58.36 23.24
CA PRO A 3 42.26 -57.91 22.28
C PRO A 3 42.13 -56.42 22.00
N THR A 4 43.24 -55.77 22.15
CA THR A 4 43.60 -54.41 21.80
C THR A 4 43.64 -54.29 20.27
N THR A 5 42.94 -53.37 19.68
CA THR A 5 43.16 -53.02 18.28
C THR A 5 43.55 -51.54 18.16
N GLN A 6 44.76 -51.36 17.64
CA GLN A 6 45.44 -50.10 17.38
C GLN A 6 44.75 -49.30 16.28
N PHE A 7 44.65 -47.97 16.49
CA PHE A 7 44.31 -46.99 15.44
C PHE A 7 45.59 -46.50 14.74
N PRO A 8 45.62 -46.41 13.42
CA PRO A 8 46.68 -45.67 12.75
C PRO A 8 46.37 -44.19 12.70
N LYS A 9 47.32 -43.36 13.14
CA LYS A 9 47.37 -41.94 12.94
C LYS A 9 47.60 -41.64 11.45
N GLN A 10 46.65 -40.99 10.81
CA GLN A 10 46.88 -40.27 9.58
C GLN A 10 46.65 -38.79 9.76
N LEU A 11 47.71 -38.04 9.62
CA LEU A 11 47.70 -36.58 9.44
C LEU A 11 46.97 -36.26 8.13
N THR A 12 45.90 -35.50 8.22
CA THR A 12 45.34 -34.82 7.07
C THR A 12 45.35 -33.32 7.27
N ALA A 13 46.04 -32.71 6.32
CA ALA A 13 46.28 -31.26 6.23
C ALA A 13 44.99 -30.45 6.23
N CYS A 14 45.02 -29.34 6.96
CA CYS A 14 44.02 -28.26 6.84
C CYS A 14 44.02 -27.72 5.41
N ARG A 15 43.05 -28.15 4.63
CA ARG A 15 42.65 -27.43 3.41
C ARG A 15 41.75 -26.29 3.83
N GLY A 16 42.24 -25.06 3.65
CA GLY A 16 41.47 -23.84 3.81
C GLY A 16 40.17 -23.92 2.99
N SER A 17 39.06 -23.81 3.70
CA SER A 17 37.75 -23.63 3.11
C SER A 17 37.76 -22.33 2.28
N ARG A 18 37.87 -22.47 0.95
CA ARG A 18 37.56 -21.37 0.05
C ARG A 18 36.08 -21.02 0.31
N ARG A 19 35.84 -19.82 0.82
CA ARG A 19 34.52 -19.23 0.80
C ARG A 19 34.07 -19.22 -0.65
N VAL A 20 33.12 -20.07 -0.98
CA VAL A 20 32.41 -20.04 -2.27
C VAL A 20 31.71 -18.69 -2.30
N GLY A 21 32.20 -17.78 -3.13
CA GLY A 21 31.55 -16.50 -3.36
C GLY A 21 30.11 -16.78 -3.82
N ALA A 22 29.14 -16.14 -3.20
CA ALA A 22 27.76 -16.27 -3.61
C ALA A 22 27.64 -15.96 -5.11
N PRO A 23 26.85 -16.72 -5.89
CA PRO A 23 26.76 -16.54 -7.34
C PRO A 23 26.29 -15.11 -7.63
N SER A 24 27.12 -14.35 -8.33
CA SER A 24 26.84 -12.99 -8.79
C SER A 24 26.05 -13.04 -10.08
N GLY A 25 24.72 -13.13 -9.98
CA GLY A 25 23.83 -13.01 -11.15
C GLY A 25 22.75 -11.95 -10.90
N PRO A 26 22.11 -11.39 -11.94
CA PRO A 26 21.05 -10.37 -11.81
C PRO A 26 19.98 -10.75 -10.79
N ARG A 27 19.52 -12.00 -10.81
CA ARG A 27 18.54 -12.56 -9.87
C ARG A 27 18.94 -12.44 -8.39
N ASN A 28 20.24 -12.55 -8.09
CA ASN A 28 20.75 -12.39 -6.73
C ASN A 28 20.86 -10.92 -6.31
N ALA A 29 21.04 -10.02 -7.28
CA ALA A 29 21.04 -8.58 -7.02
C ALA A 29 19.64 -8.11 -6.64
N GLU A 30 18.61 -8.52 -7.40
CA GLU A 30 17.20 -8.21 -7.12
C GLU A 30 16.75 -8.79 -5.76
N LEU A 31 17.08 -10.05 -5.49
CA LEU A 31 16.76 -10.68 -4.20
C LEU A 31 17.43 -9.94 -3.02
N ARG A 32 18.68 -9.52 -3.18
CA ARG A 32 19.38 -8.73 -2.14
C ARG A 32 18.75 -7.36 -1.95
N ARG A 33 18.39 -6.68 -3.05
CA ARG A 33 17.70 -5.40 -2.99
C ARG A 33 16.36 -5.55 -2.25
N ALA A 34 15.57 -6.56 -2.57
CA ALA A 34 14.31 -6.87 -1.89
C ALA A 34 14.51 -7.16 -0.40
N THR A 35 15.52 -7.95 -0.02
CA THR A 35 15.86 -8.24 1.39
C THR A 35 16.22 -6.97 2.17
N LEU A 36 16.96 -6.05 1.54
CA LEU A 36 17.32 -4.77 2.16
C LEU A 36 16.09 -3.88 2.40
N ILE A 37 15.20 -3.80 1.41
CA ILE A 37 13.94 -3.06 1.51
C ILE A 37 13.04 -3.66 2.61
N GLU A 38 12.87 -4.98 2.63
CA GLU A 38 12.08 -5.69 3.66
C GLU A 38 12.65 -5.45 5.07
N THR A 39 13.98 -5.52 5.23
CA THR A 39 14.64 -5.28 6.51
C THR A 39 14.45 -3.84 6.96
N ALA A 40 14.61 -2.87 6.04
CA ALA A 40 14.39 -1.46 6.33
C ALA A 40 12.93 -1.19 6.74
N SER A 41 11.97 -1.76 6.02
CA SER A 41 10.53 -1.68 6.35
C SER A 41 10.26 -2.11 7.78
N LYS A 42 10.75 -3.29 8.18
CA LYS A 42 10.57 -3.82 9.55
C LYS A 42 11.16 -2.88 10.60
N LEU A 43 12.40 -2.43 10.39
CA LEU A 43 13.08 -1.54 11.33
C LEU A 43 12.42 -0.16 11.42
N PHE A 44 11.97 0.40 10.30
CA PHE A 44 11.27 1.67 10.29
C PHE A 44 9.93 1.59 11.01
N VAL A 45 9.18 0.49 10.85
CA VAL A 45 7.92 0.27 11.58
C VAL A 45 8.15 0.03 13.06
N GLU A 46 9.20 -0.72 13.44
CA GLU A 46 9.45 -1.08 14.83
C GLU A 46 10.10 0.04 15.65
N LYS A 47 11.03 0.78 15.06
CA LYS A 47 11.85 1.79 15.76
C LYS A 47 11.58 3.23 15.34
N GLY A 48 10.89 3.41 14.20
CA GLY A 48 10.74 4.70 13.54
C GLY A 48 11.86 5.01 12.54
N TYR A 49 11.53 5.81 11.54
CA TYR A 49 12.46 6.20 10.48
C TYR A 49 13.68 6.95 11.02
N GLU A 50 13.48 7.96 11.88
CA GLU A 50 14.57 8.82 12.37
C GLU A 50 15.62 8.05 13.18
N THR A 51 15.19 7.13 14.02
CA THR A 51 16.05 6.37 14.92
C THR A 51 16.77 5.20 14.26
N THR A 52 16.29 4.73 13.12
CA THR A 52 16.91 3.61 12.38
C THR A 52 18.13 4.09 11.60
N THR A 53 19.22 3.34 11.69
CA THR A 53 20.48 3.62 10.98
C THR A 53 20.73 2.66 9.81
N MET A 54 21.52 3.10 8.84
CA MET A 54 21.96 2.26 7.71
C MET A 54 22.76 1.04 8.19
N ASP A 55 23.50 1.17 9.30
CA ASP A 55 24.31 0.08 9.88
C ASP A 55 23.41 -1.02 10.47
N GLU A 56 22.32 -0.65 11.14
CA GLU A 56 21.33 -1.59 11.65
C GLU A 56 20.62 -2.33 10.50
N ILE A 57 20.28 -1.62 9.42
CA ILE A 57 19.68 -2.24 8.24
C ILE A 57 20.64 -3.24 7.59
N ALA A 58 21.92 -2.89 7.42
CA ALA A 58 22.92 -3.81 6.87
C ALA A 58 23.09 -5.06 7.75
N ALA A 59 23.15 -4.86 9.07
CA ALA A 59 23.28 -5.95 10.05
C ALA A 59 22.04 -6.85 10.04
N GLY A 60 20.83 -6.27 10.04
CA GLY A 60 19.56 -7.00 9.98
C GLY A 60 19.38 -7.80 8.70
N ALA A 61 19.86 -7.28 7.57
CA ALA A 61 19.83 -7.97 6.27
C ALA A 61 20.99 -8.99 6.10
N GLY A 62 21.91 -9.08 7.07
CA GLY A 62 23.06 -9.99 7.00
C GLY A 62 24.08 -9.65 5.91
N VAL A 63 24.20 -8.37 5.55
CA VAL A 63 25.13 -7.90 4.50
C VAL A 63 26.19 -6.96 5.08
N ALA A 64 27.32 -6.85 4.38
CA ALA A 64 28.33 -5.84 4.73
C ALA A 64 27.78 -4.42 4.43
N LYS A 65 28.18 -3.42 5.25
CA LYS A 65 27.84 -2.01 5.07
C LYS A 65 28.08 -1.51 3.64
N GLY A 66 29.23 -1.84 3.04
CA GLY A 66 29.54 -1.47 1.65
C GLY A 66 28.58 -2.08 0.63
N THR A 67 28.02 -3.26 0.92
CA THR A 67 26.99 -3.87 0.07
C THR A 67 25.70 -3.08 0.12
N LEU A 68 25.24 -2.64 1.29
CA LEU A 68 24.06 -1.80 1.41
C LEU A 68 24.21 -0.49 0.63
N TYR A 69 25.36 0.21 0.83
CA TYR A 69 25.64 1.48 0.13
C TYR A 69 25.81 1.33 -1.38
N HIS A 70 26.07 0.13 -1.87
CA HIS A 70 26.06 -0.16 -3.30
C HIS A 70 24.64 -0.16 -3.88
N TYR A 71 23.62 -0.54 -3.10
CA TYR A 71 22.21 -0.59 -3.54
C TYR A 71 21.46 0.71 -3.23
N PHE A 72 21.77 1.36 -2.12
CA PHE A 72 21.09 2.55 -1.62
C PHE A 72 22.09 3.52 -1.01
N ALA A 73 22.24 4.66 -1.63
CA ALA A 73 23.21 5.67 -1.18
C ALA A 73 22.80 6.32 0.16
N SER A 74 21.53 6.28 0.51
CA SER A 74 21.00 6.94 1.72
C SER A 74 19.76 6.21 2.28
N LYS A 75 19.42 6.55 3.53
CA LYS A 75 18.17 6.13 4.17
C LYS A 75 16.93 6.67 3.45
N THR A 76 17.06 7.86 2.87
CA THR A 76 16.00 8.48 2.06
C THR A 76 15.71 7.66 0.79
N GLU A 77 16.74 7.22 0.08
CA GLU A 77 16.56 6.37 -1.11
C GLU A 77 15.91 5.02 -0.79
N LEU A 78 16.22 4.45 0.39
CA LEU A 78 15.52 3.26 0.89
C LEU A 78 14.03 3.55 1.17
N LEU A 79 13.71 4.71 1.75
CA LEU A 79 12.34 5.11 2.01
C LEU A 79 11.57 5.36 0.71
N GLU A 80 12.19 5.98 -0.29
CA GLU A 80 11.61 6.16 -1.62
C GLU A 80 11.30 4.81 -2.28
N ALA A 81 12.25 3.86 -2.22
CA ALA A 81 12.02 2.51 -2.74
C ALA A 81 10.92 1.74 -1.98
N LEU A 82 10.76 1.99 -0.68
CA LEU A 82 9.65 1.45 0.11
C LEU A 82 8.31 2.05 -0.30
N ARG A 83 8.28 3.36 -0.55
CA ARG A 83 7.08 4.04 -1.04
C ARG A 83 6.66 3.51 -2.40
N ASP A 84 7.60 3.45 -3.35
CA ASP A 84 7.32 2.93 -4.69
C ASP A 84 6.75 1.50 -4.61
N GLY A 85 7.37 0.62 -3.81
CA GLY A 85 6.87 -0.74 -3.60
C GLY A 85 5.49 -0.80 -2.91
N PHE A 86 5.21 0.11 -1.99
CA PHE A 86 3.90 0.25 -1.36
C PHE A 86 2.83 0.69 -2.38
N GLU A 87 3.12 1.71 -3.17
CA GLU A 87 2.22 2.22 -4.21
C GLU A 87 1.93 1.13 -5.27
N ASP A 88 2.96 0.43 -5.74
CA ASP A 88 2.83 -0.70 -6.68
C ASP A 88 1.93 -1.81 -6.11
N GLU A 89 2.11 -2.21 -4.86
CA GLU A 89 1.31 -3.27 -4.22
C GLU A 89 -0.17 -2.87 -4.11
N VAL A 90 -0.45 -1.64 -3.65
CA VAL A 90 -1.83 -1.10 -3.58
C VAL A 90 -2.46 -1.10 -4.97
N MET A 91 -1.75 -0.59 -5.97
CA MET A 91 -2.27 -0.50 -7.34
C MET A 91 -2.51 -1.86 -7.97
N ASN A 92 -1.62 -2.83 -7.75
CA ASN A 92 -1.80 -4.20 -8.25
C ASN A 92 -3.05 -4.86 -7.65
N ARG A 93 -3.31 -4.70 -6.35
CA ARG A 93 -4.51 -5.22 -5.69
C ARG A 93 -5.78 -4.57 -6.25
N VAL A 94 -5.79 -3.24 -6.34
CA VAL A 94 -6.93 -2.48 -6.86
C VAL A 94 -7.23 -2.85 -8.31
N LYS A 95 -6.22 -2.82 -9.19
CA LYS A 95 -6.39 -3.18 -10.61
C LYS A 95 -6.92 -4.60 -10.76
N SER A 96 -6.27 -5.57 -10.11
CA SER A 96 -6.69 -6.98 -10.17
C SER A 96 -8.14 -7.19 -9.75
N ARG A 97 -8.57 -6.53 -8.67
CA ARG A 97 -9.94 -6.67 -8.15
C ARG A 97 -10.97 -6.01 -9.07
N VAL A 98 -10.71 -4.78 -9.53
CA VAL A 98 -11.60 -4.04 -10.44
C VAL A 98 -11.71 -4.72 -11.80
N GLU A 99 -10.59 -5.21 -12.36
CA GLU A 99 -10.57 -5.91 -13.64
C GLU A 99 -11.21 -7.31 -13.59
N SER A 100 -11.43 -7.87 -12.40
CA SER A 100 -12.18 -9.12 -12.23
C SER A 100 -13.70 -8.95 -12.28
N CYS A 101 -14.21 -7.72 -12.19
CA CYS A 101 -15.62 -7.41 -12.33
C CYS A 101 -16.03 -7.38 -13.82
N ALA A 102 -17.33 -7.53 -14.09
CA ALA A 102 -17.85 -7.34 -15.44
C ALA A 102 -17.62 -5.90 -15.94
N ASP A 103 -17.33 -5.74 -17.24
CA ASP A 103 -16.92 -4.44 -17.80
C ASP A 103 -18.02 -3.37 -17.72
N ASP A 104 -19.28 -3.78 -17.69
CA ASP A 104 -20.46 -2.94 -17.62
C ASP A 104 -21.04 -2.79 -16.20
N ASP A 105 -20.53 -3.52 -15.21
CA ASP A 105 -20.96 -3.41 -13.81
C ASP A 105 -20.14 -2.34 -13.04
N TRP A 106 -20.48 -1.09 -13.34
CA TRP A 106 -19.77 0.06 -12.75
C TRP A 106 -19.92 0.14 -11.23
N GLY A 107 -21.06 -0.31 -10.68
CA GLY A 107 -21.29 -0.34 -9.24
C GLY A 107 -20.36 -1.31 -8.53
N GLU A 108 -20.27 -2.55 -9.03
CA GLU A 108 -19.34 -3.55 -8.47
C GLU A 108 -17.88 -3.15 -8.71
N ARG A 109 -17.53 -2.50 -9.82
CA ARG A 109 -16.18 -1.99 -10.06
C ARG A 109 -15.77 -0.90 -9.06
N LEU A 110 -16.69 0.03 -8.74
CA LEU A 110 -16.45 1.04 -7.70
C LEU A 110 -16.30 0.40 -6.32
N LYS A 111 -17.18 -0.55 -5.99
CA LYS A 111 -17.10 -1.30 -4.72
C LYS A 111 -15.80 -2.09 -4.60
N ALA A 112 -15.40 -2.77 -5.68
CA ALA A 112 -14.14 -3.50 -5.76
C ALA A 112 -12.92 -2.59 -5.53
N TRP A 113 -12.95 -1.35 -6.06
CA TRP A 113 -11.93 -0.35 -5.79
C TRP A 113 -11.87 0.01 -4.30
N ILE A 114 -13.04 0.29 -3.67
CA ILE A 114 -13.12 0.65 -2.25
C ILE A 114 -12.58 -0.49 -1.37
N GLU A 115 -13.04 -1.72 -1.60
CA GLU A 115 -12.65 -2.89 -0.80
C GLU A 115 -11.15 -3.21 -0.95
N ALA A 116 -10.63 -3.24 -2.18
CA ALA A 116 -9.22 -3.55 -2.41
C ALA A 116 -8.28 -2.49 -1.86
N ALA A 117 -8.64 -1.21 -2.01
CA ALA A 117 -7.89 -0.10 -1.44
C ALA A 117 -7.91 -0.13 0.10
N ALA A 118 -9.07 -0.47 0.71
CA ALA A 118 -9.21 -0.58 2.15
C ALA A 118 -8.44 -1.76 2.73
N ASP A 119 -8.51 -2.95 2.10
CA ASP A 119 -7.75 -4.12 2.51
C ASP A 119 -6.24 -3.81 2.55
N ALA A 120 -5.74 -3.15 1.49
CA ALA A 120 -4.34 -2.72 1.43
C ALA A 120 -4.01 -1.68 2.51
N TYR A 121 -4.89 -0.69 2.72
CA TYR A 121 -4.70 0.37 3.70
C TYR A 121 -4.67 -0.17 5.14
N PHE A 122 -5.60 -1.08 5.49
CA PHE A 122 -5.67 -1.69 6.83
C PHE A 122 -4.49 -2.62 7.10
N GLU A 123 -4.08 -3.42 6.12
CA GLU A 123 -2.94 -4.33 6.26
C GLU A 123 -1.61 -3.60 6.42
N MET A 124 -1.43 -2.53 5.65
CA MET A 124 -0.16 -1.81 5.56
C MET A 124 -0.15 -0.46 6.31
N ASN A 125 -1.13 -0.19 7.20
CA ASN A 125 -1.28 1.10 7.87
C ASN A 125 -0.01 1.61 8.56
N LYS A 126 0.71 0.74 9.27
CA LYS A 126 1.94 1.10 9.98
C LYS A 126 3.07 1.51 9.02
N LEU A 127 3.15 0.82 7.87
CA LEU A 127 4.13 1.17 6.84
C LEU A 127 3.74 2.47 6.15
N HIS A 128 2.45 2.66 5.87
CA HIS A 128 1.89 3.90 5.37
C HIS A 128 2.27 5.09 6.27
N ASP A 129 2.07 4.96 7.57
CA ASP A 129 2.40 6.02 8.54
C ASP A 129 3.89 6.38 8.53
N VAL A 130 4.76 5.38 8.44
CA VAL A 130 6.21 5.60 8.32
C VAL A 130 6.56 6.34 7.03
N ILE A 131 6.00 5.94 5.91
CA ILE A 131 6.29 6.51 4.59
C ILE A 131 5.81 7.96 4.50
N PHE A 132 4.57 8.22 4.94
CA PHE A 132 3.91 9.51 4.69
C PHE A 132 4.01 10.49 5.85
N PHE A 133 4.15 10.03 7.09
CA PHE A 133 4.22 10.91 8.26
C PHE A 133 5.59 10.89 8.96
N GLY A 134 6.32 9.78 8.87
CA GLY A 134 7.57 9.57 9.62
C GLY A 134 8.78 10.34 9.10
N ALA A 135 8.79 10.80 7.86
CA ALA A 135 9.97 11.37 7.18
C ALA A 135 9.80 12.82 6.72
N GLY A 136 8.75 13.53 7.15
CA GLY A 136 8.54 14.94 6.78
C GLY A 136 8.32 15.17 5.27
N MET A 137 7.86 14.19 4.53
CA MET A 137 7.60 14.29 3.10
C MET A 137 6.51 15.32 2.80
N PRO A 138 6.59 16.06 1.67
CA PRO A 138 5.54 16.97 1.26
C PRO A 138 4.29 16.21 0.81
N LEU A 139 3.41 15.93 1.77
CA LEU A 139 2.21 15.09 1.61
C LEU A 139 1.27 15.60 0.51
N ARG A 140 1.22 16.93 0.30
CA ARG A 140 0.23 17.56 -0.59
C ARG A 140 0.42 17.20 -2.06
N SER A 141 1.65 17.20 -2.56
CA SER A 141 1.94 16.85 -3.96
C SER A 141 1.89 15.34 -4.19
N ALA A 142 2.39 14.55 -3.22
CA ALA A 142 2.42 13.09 -3.34
C ALA A 142 1.02 12.45 -3.41
N MET A 143 0.00 13.08 -2.82
CA MET A 143 -1.36 12.53 -2.78
C MET A 143 -2.24 12.96 -3.95
N ALA A 144 -2.04 14.19 -4.47
CA ALA A 144 -2.85 14.70 -5.60
C ALA A 144 -2.52 13.97 -6.91
N ASP A 145 -1.24 13.61 -7.08
CA ASP A 145 -0.73 12.95 -8.29
C ASP A 145 -0.58 11.42 -8.11
N ALA A 146 -1.05 10.85 -6.98
CA ALA A 146 -0.95 9.43 -6.71
C ALA A 146 -1.66 8.60 -7.79
N GLU A 147 -1.04 7.52 -8.24
CA GLU A 147 -1.57 6.64 -9.29
C GLU A 147 -2.98 6.11 -8.93
N ILE A 148 -3.24 5.85 -7.65
CA ILE A 148 -4.55 5.39 -7.16
C ILE A 148 -5.66 6.42 -7.40
N THR A 149 -5.36 7.74 -7.25
CA THR A 149 -6.31 8.82 -7.53
C THR A 149 -6.56 8.95 -9.03
N GLN A 150 -5.51 8.85 -9.85
CA GLN A 150 -5.62 8.86 -11.31
C GLN A 150 -6.42 7.66 -11.84
N TYR A 151 -6.20 6.47 -11.26
CA TYR A 151 -6.97 5.27 -11.60
C TYR A 151 -8.45 5.43 -11.25
N LEU A 152 -8.77 5.98 -10.08
CA LEU A 152 -10.15 6.29 -9.69
C LEU A 152 -10.77 7.32 -10.63
N ALA A 153 -10.07 8.38 -10.99
CA ALA A 153 -10.55 9.37 -11.95
C ALA A 153 -10.84 8.75 -13.32
N LYS A 154 -9.98 7.84 -13.78
CA LYS A 154 -10.21 7.08 -15.00
C LYS A 154 -11.46 6.19 -14.90
N LEU A 155 -11.63 5.46 -13.80
CA LEU A 155 -12.81 4.63 -13.54
C LEU A 155 -14.10 5.46 -13.56
N ILE A 156 -14.09 6.63 -12.91
CA ILE A 156 -15.20 7.58 -12.90
C ILE A 156 -15.50 8.09 -14.33
N GLY A 157 -14.49 8.52 -15.07
CA GLY A 157 -14.65 9.01 -16.42
C GLY A 157 -15.14 7.95 -17.41
N ASP A 158 -14.66 6.69 -17.26
CA ASP A 158 -15.14 5.58 -18.09
C ASP A 158 -16.63 5.31 -17.83
N GLY A 159 -17.06 5.28 -16.56
CA GLY A 159 -18.47 5.10 -16.19
C GLY A 159 -19.37 6.29 -16.59
N THR A 160 -18.85 7.52 -16.55
CA THR A 160 -19.55 8.72 -17.05
C THR A 160 -19.81 8.58 -18.56
N ARG A 161 -18.79 8.17 -19.32
CA ARG A 161 -18.94 7.92 -20.78
C ARG A 161 -19.90 6.78 -21.10
N ALA A 162 -19.96 5.79 -20.25
CA ALA A 162 -20.91 4.67 -20.37
C ALA A 162 -22.33 5.03 -19.92
N GLY A 163 -22.55 6.21 -19.31
CA GLY A 163 -23.85 6.66 -18.80
C GLY A 163 -24.25 6.02 -17.46
N ALA A 164 -23.30 5.41 -16.75
CA ALA A 164 -23.55 4.81 -15.43
C ALA A 164 -23.77 5.85 -14.34
N TRP A 165 -23.14 7.03 -14.48
CA TRP A 165 -23.23 8.16 -13.57
C TRP A 165 -22.99 9.49 -14.31
N GLN A 166 -23.14 10.62 -13.58
CA GLN A 166 -22.98 11.96 -14.14
C GLN A 166 -21.98 12.76 -13.29
N VAL A 167 -20.83 13.05 -13.86
CA VAL A 167 -19.76 13.79 -13.20
C VAL A 167 -19.19 14.82 -14.18
N ASP A 168 -19.10 16.08 -13.75
CA ASP A 168 -18.58 17.17 -14.56
C ASP A 168 -17.05 17.23 -14.57
N ASP A 169 -16.41 16.88 -13.43
CA ASP A 169 -14.95 16.87 -13.25
C ASP A 169 -14.54 15.57 -12.54
N GLU A 170 -14.09 14.61 -13.35
CA GLU A 170 -13.70 13.28 -12.87
C GLU A 170 -12.49 13.33 -11.95
N HIS A 171 -11.52 14.20 -12.25
CA HIS A 171 -10.30 14.33 -11.45
C HIS A 171 -10.60 14.92 -10.07
N TRP A 172 -11.36 16.03 -10.02
CA TRP A 172 -11.74 16.65 -8.76
C TRP A 172 -12.62 15.73 -7.91
N THR A 173 -13.56 15.04 -8.54
CA THR A 173 -14.42 14.05 -7.86
C THR A 173 -13.60 12.92 -7.27
N ALA A 174 -12.68 12.33 -8.04
CA ALA A 174 -11.77 11.28 -7.56
C ALA A 174 -10.92 11.74 -6.40
N LEU A 175 -10.39 12.97 -6.48
CA LEU A 175 -9.58 13.55 -5.41
C LEU A 175 -10.35 13.64 -4.09
N ILE A 176 -11.57 14.19 -4.11
CA ILE A 176 -12.42 14.30 -2.93
C ILE A 176 -12.83 12.93 -2.41
N MET A 177 -13.19 11.99 -3.30
CA MET A 177 -13.53 10.62 -2.91
C MET A 177 -12.33 9.93 -2.24
N PHE A 178 -11.12 10.10 -2.78
CA PHE A 178 -9.91 9.49 -2.21
C PHE A 178 -9.58 10.04 -0.81
N TYR A 179 -9.70 11.37 -0.60
CA TYR A 179 -9.51 11.94 0.74
C TYR A 179 -10.61 11.51 1.71
N GLY A 180 -11.86 11.43 1.26
CA GLY A 180 -12.98 10.90 2.07
C GLY A 180 -12.79 9.43 2.42
N PHE A 181 -12.31 8.62 1.46
CA PHE A 181 -11.96 7.22 1.68
C PHE A 181 -10.90 7.07 2.79
N ARG A 182 -9.80 7.82 2.71
CA ARG A 182 -8.75 7.77 3.73
C ARG A 182 -9.26 8.15 5.10
N GLY A 183 -9.99 9.27 5.20
CA GLY A 183 -10.56 9.68 6.48
C GLY A 183 -11.52 8.64 7.08
N GLY A 184 -12.31 7.97 6.24
CA GLY A 184 -13.15 6.86 6.69
C GLY A 184 -12.34 5.65 7.19
N CYS A 185 -11.27 5.28 6.49
CA CYS A 185 -10.38 4.20 6.92
C CYS A 185 -9.65 4.53 8.23
N ASP A 186 -9.22 5.79 8.41
CA ASP A 186 -8.59 6.26 9.66
C ASP A 186 -9.55 6.11 10.85
N GLU A 187 -10.85 6.46 10.69
CA GLU A 187 -11.88 6.24 11.70
C GLU A 187 -12.01 4.77 12.11
N ALA A 188 -11.88 3.84 11.15
CA ALA A 188 -11.89 2.42 11.44
C ALA A 188 -10.61 1.97 12.17
N ILE A 189 -9.45 2.47 11.78
CA ILE A 189 -8.15 2.14 12.41
C ILE A 189 -8.10 2.59 13.86
N ILE A 190 -8.57 3.78 14.17
CA ILE A 190 -8.62 4.28 15.56
C ILE A 190 -9.74 3.62 16.39
N GLY A 191 -10.53 2.74 15.79
CA GLY A 191 -11.59 2.01 16.48
C GLY A 191 -12.87 2.81 16.75
N ALA A 192 -13.03 3.98 16.11
CA ALA A 192 -14.21 4.80 16.25
C ALA A 192 -15.45 4.18 15.58
N GLN A 193 -15.25 3.40 14.51
CA GLN A 193 -16.28 2.70 13.77
C GLN A 193 -15.81 1.31 13.32
N CYS A 194 -16.78 0.42 13.02
CA CYS A 194 -16.49 -0.87 12.41
C CYS A 194 -16.07 -0.68 10.94
N ALA A 195 -15.02 -1.38 10.49
CA ALA A 195 -14.51 -1.28 9.12
C ALA A 195 -15.60 -1.56 8.07
N ASP A 196 -16.39 -2.64 8.24
CA ASP A 196 -17.47 -2.99 7.30
C ASP A 196 -18.54 -1.89 7.18
N ASP A 197 -18.86 -1.23 8.30
CA ASP A 197 -19.83 -0.14 8.30
C ASP A 197 -19.26 1.12 7.62
N VAL A 198 -17.97 1.39 7.79
CA VAL A 198 -17.28 2.49 7.11
C VAL A 198 -17.28 2.25 5.61
N LEU A 199 -16.91 1.06 5.15
CA LEU A 199 -16.88 0.74 3.71
C LEU A 199 -18.26 0.86 3.06
N LYS A 200 -19.32 0.40 3.74
CA LYS A 200 -20.71 0.59 3.27
C LYS A 200 -21.09 2.06 3.18
N LYS A 201 -20.77 2.85 4.20
CA LYS A 201 -21.05 4.30 4.21
C LYS A 201 -20.32 5.01 3.07
N LEU A 202 -19.05 4.69 2.85
CA LEU A 202 -18.23 5.24 1.76
C LEU A 202 -18.84 4.90 0.40
N TYR A 203 -19.22 3.64 0.18
CA TYR A 203 -19.83 3.20 -1.08
C TYR A 203 -21.10 3.99 -1.39
N TYR A 204 -22.05 4.08 -0.45
CA TYR A 204 -23.29 4.85 -0.66
C TYR A 204 -23.05 6.35 -0.81
N LEU A 205 -22.10 6.91 -0.07
CA LEU A 205 -21.71 8.31 -0.23
C LEU A 205 -21.15 8.57 -1.63
N PHE A 206 -20.29 7.69 -2.12
CA PHE A 206 -19.67 7.81 -3.43
C PHE A 206 -20.69 7.67 -4.55
N LEU A 207 -21.65 6.74 -4.45
CA LEU A 207 -22.75 6.66 -5.41
C LEU A 207 -23.56 7.96 -5.49
N ARG A 208 -23.81 8.61 -4.35
CA ARG A 208 -24.48 9.93 -4.34
C ARG A 208 -23.62 11.01 -5.00
N MET A 209 -22.33 11.04 -4.74
CA MET A 209 -21.42 11.99 -5.39
C MET A 209 -21.35 11.78 -6.90
N LEU A 210 -21.53 10.55 -7.37
CA LEU A 210 -21.59 10.18 -8.78
C LEU A 210 -22.98 10.38 -9.43
N GLY A 211 -23.96 10.94 -8.68
CA GLY A 211 -25.31 11.18 -9.18
C GLY A 211 -26.20 9.93 -9.27
N VAL A 212 -25.77 8.82 -8.66
CA VAL A 212 -26.58 7.60 -8.56
C VAL A 212 -27.48 7.70 -7.33
N TYR A 213 -28.76 8.00 -7.55
CA TYR A 213 -29.75 8.04 -6.47
C TYR A 213 -30.48 6.70 -6.41
N GLU A 214 -30.33 5.96 -5.31
CA GLU A 214 -31.32 4.96 -4.98
C GLU A 214 -32.62 5.68 -4.64
N ASN A 215 -33.60 5.63 -5.53
CA ASN A 215 -34.99 5.90 -5.16
C ASN A 215 -35.45 4.79 -4.21
N LYS A 216 -35.10 4.86 -2.94
CA LYS A 216 -35.91 4.24 -1.91
C LYS A 216 -37.21 5.04 -1.91
N GLU A 217 -38.25 4.47 -2.48
CA GLU A 217 -39.60 4.77 -2.07
C GLU A 217 -39.69 4.49 -0.57
N VAL A 218 -39.34 5.49 0.24
CA VAL A 218 -39.72 5.52 1.65
C VAL A 218 -41.23 5.64 1.63
N SER A 219 -41.88 4.50 1.91
CA SER A 219 -43.32 4.42 2.07
C SER A 219 -43.87 5.64 2.82
N GLY A 220 -44.47 6.55 2.10
CA GLY A 220 -45.56 7.39 2.59
C GLY A 220 -45.25 8.73 3.21
N GLU A 221 -44.02 9.28 3.18
CA GLU A 221 -43.79 10.69 3.56
C GLU A 221 -42.85 11.36 2.57
N THR A 222 -43.41 12.28 1.81
CA THR A 222 -42.68 13.19 0.91
C THR A 222 -41.78 14.10 1.73
N MET A 223 -40.49 13.74 1.87
CA MET A 223 -39.47 14.71 2.22
C MET A 223 -39.07 15.50 0.97
N ASN A 224 -39.91 16.44 0.61
CA ASN A 224 -39.63 17.54 -0.30
C ASN A 224 -39.12 18.74 0.52
N GLU A 225 -38.10 18.54 1.36
CA GLU A 225 -37.28 19.64 1.84
C GLU A 225 -35.98 19.64 1.06
N VAL A 226 -35.99 20.39 -0.05
CA VAL A 226 -34.78 20.91 -0.67
C VAL A 226 -34.03 21.66 0.42
N ILE A 227 -32.94 21.09 0.91
CA ILE A 227 -32.00 21.83 1.74
C ILE A 227 -31.46 22.92 0.83
N ASP A 228 -31.90 24.17 1.07
CA ASP A 228 -31.36 25.35 0.39
C ASP A 228 -29.84 25.42 0.68
N PRO A 229 -28.98 25.27 -0.34
CA PRO A 229 -27.53 25.26 -0.13
C PRO A 229 -26.94 26.57 0.36
N LEU A 230 -27.77 27.60 0.54
CA LEU A 230 -27.34 28.92 1.03
C LEU A 230 -27.69 29.16 2.51
N GLN A 231 -28.29 28.22 3.23
CA GLN A 231 -28.53 28.31 4.69
C GLN A 231 -27.51 27.49 5.48
N TRP A 232 -26.25 27.82 5.34
CA TRP A 232 -25.22 27.42 6.29
C TRP A 232 -25.11 28.54 7.36
N PRO A 233 -25.19 28.22 8.68
CA PRO A 233 -25.00 29.20 9.73
C PRO A 233 -23.57 29.72 9.84
#